data_5dde51ce104d273a8a8b3dceaa8dee3e
#
_entry.id   5dde51ce104d273a8a8b3dceaa8dee3e
#
_cell.length_a   1.000
_cell.length_b   1.000
_cell.length_c   1.000
_cell.angle_alpha   90.00
_cell.angle_beta   90.00
_cell.angle_gamma   90.00
#
_symmetry.space_group_name_H-M   'P 1'
#
loop_
_entity.id
_entity.type
_entity.pdbx_description
1 polymer ?
#
loop_
_entity_poly.entity_id
_entity_poly.type
_entity_poly.pdbx_seq_one_letter_code
_entity_poly.pdbx_strand_id
1 'polypeptide(L)'
;MDAFYASIEQRDDPALRGKPVIVGGTGGRGVVAAASYEVRRFGVHSAMPTREALRRCPEAICVHPRIAHYSAVSRQIFAVFNEFTPQVEGLSLDEAFLDVTASIGALGAAEYMAREIKQRIRNRTELTASVGVAPNKLVAKIASDLRKPDGLVIVRPEDITALLDPLPIRKLFGLGAKTAPKVEALGIHTLGELRRASPSLLRPVFGRYTERVQQRASGVDDRPVVADLDEQQISAEETFEIDIADRGKLQAELAQLADKACARLRAKGFVASRVTVKIRRRDFTTYTRQRHVEPQTQETRVIMRVASDLLDTWLREQPGAALRLLGVGVSDLGPKMQGDLFAAPETARNRRLDAAVDEIRGRFGNVALTRASSLGKPSPALPGDLSRKRER
;
A
#
# COMPACT_ATOMS: atom_id res chain seq x y z
N MET A 1 -11.51 1.55 7.49
CA MET A 1 -11.46 1.63 8.96
C MET A 1 -11.10 3.04 9.41
N ASP A 2 -11.20 3.33 10.69
CA ASP A 2 -10.87 4.64 11.25
C ASP A 2 -9.49 4.61 11.87
N ALA A 3 -8.53 5.38 11.31
CA ALA A 3 -7.14 5.46 11.75
C ALA A 3 -6.49 4.09 12.03
N PHE A 4 -6.71 3.09 11.18
CA PHE A 4 -6.56 1.65 11.40
C PHE A 4 -5.35 1.25 12.25
N TYR A 5 -4.12 1.54 11.79
CA TYR A 5 -2.93 1.14 12.55
C TYR A 5 -2.85 1.82 13.91
N ALA A 6 -3.13 3.13 13.98
CA ALA A 6 -3.09 3.86 15.23
C ALA A 6 -4.17 3.37 16.21
N SER A 7 -5.37 3.04 15.72
CA SER A 7 -6.45 2.48 16.54
C SER A 7 -6.12 1.10 17.10
N ILE A 8 -5.40 0.25 16.33
CA ILE A 8 -4.90 -1.04 16.83
C ILE A 8 -3.88 -0.82 17.94
N GLU A 9 -2.93 0.10 17.77
CA GLU A 9 -1.95 0.40 18.81
C GLU A 9 -2.62 0.93 20.10
N GLN A 10 -3.59 1.86 19.98
CA GLN A 10 -4.34 2.38 21.12
C GLN A 10 -5.26 1.33 21.78
N ARG A 11 -5.75 0.35 21.01
CA ARG A 11 -6.52 -0.78 21.54
C ARG A 11 -5.65 -1.72 22.37
N ASP A 12 -4.51 -2.10 21.79
CA ASP A 12 -3.60 -3.11 22.36
C ASP A 12 -2.82 -2.57 23.57
N ASP A 13 -2.50 -1.28 23.57
CA ASP A 13 -1.81 -0.62 24.68
C ASP A 13 -2.69 0.48 25.29
N PRO A 14 -3.28 0.23 26.47
CA PRO A 14 -4.08 1.21 27.20
C PRO A 14 -3.35 2.53 27.49
N ALA A 15 -2.01 2.50 27.57
CA ALA A 15 -1.22 3.71 27.83
C ALA A 15 -1.23 4.69 26.63
N LEU A 16 -1.63 4.24 25.44
CA LEU A 16 -1.76 5.06 24.23
C LEU A 16 -3.16 5.64 24.03
N ARG A 17 -4.15 5.19 24.76
CA ARG A 17 -5.55 5.63 24.60
C ARG A 17 -5.70 7.12 24.88
N GLY A 18 -6.37 7.82 23.96
CA GLY A 18 -6.58 9.26 24.05
C GLY A 18 -5.34 10.12 23.85
N LYS A 19 -4.18 9.52 23.57
CA LYS A 19 -2.94 10.24 23.30
C LYS A 19 -2.70 10.45 21.81
N PRO A 20 -1.95 11.48 21.39
CA PRO A 20 -1.55 11.69 20.03
C PRO A 20 -0.53 10.60 19.62
N VAL A 21 -0.97 9.64 18.79
CA VAL A 21 -0.16 8.49 18.32
C VAL A 21 0.13 8.61 16.84
N ILE A 22 1.39 8.39 16.49
CA ILE A 22 1.88 8.28 15.12
C ILE A 22 2.43 6.87 14.93
N VAL A 23 1.89 6.12 13.98
CA VAL A 23 2.50 4.86 13.54
C VAL A 23 3.35 5.14 12.33
N GLY A 24 4.65 4.84 12.40
CA GLY A 24 5.56 5.13 11.29
C GLY A 24 7.02 4.87 11.61
N GLY A 25 7.89 5.12 10.63
CA GLY A 25 9.33 5.06 10.83
C GLY A 25 9.82 6.31 11.58
N THR A 26 10.73 6.13 12.54
CA THR A 26 11.34 7.21 13.34
C THR A 26 12.68 7.69 12.77
N GLY A 27 13.24 7.00 11.77
CA GLY A 27 14.47 7.38 11.11
C GLY A 27 14.36 8.73 10.36
N GLY A 28 15.50 9.28 9.94
CA GLY A 28 15.58 10.61 9.30
C GLY A 28 14.72 10.77 8.03
N ARG A 29 14.35 9.64 7.39
CA ARG A 29 13.43 9.56 6.24
C ARG A 29 12.12 8.86 6.55
N GLY A 30 11.80 8.70 7.82
CA GLY A 30 10.55 8.09 8.28
C GLY A 30 9.32 8.85 7.79
N VAL A 31 8.25 8.11 7.53
CA VAL A 31 6.96 8.62 7.07
C VAL A 31 5.86 8.10 8.01
N VAL A 32 4.88 8.95 8.27
CA VAL A 32 3.66 8.59 8.99
C VAL A 32 2.86 7.60 8.16
N ALA A 33 2.74 6.36 8.63
CA ALA A 33 1.87 5.36 8.02
C ALA A 33 0.41 5.57 8.44
N ALA A 34 0.17 5.84 9.73
CA ALA A 34 -1.14 6.22 10.26
C ALA A 34 -1.01 7.24 11.40
N ALA A 35 -2.00 8.12 11.51
CA ALA A 35 -2.11 9.14 12.53
C ALA A 35 -3.42 8.96 13.31
N SER A 36 -3.38 8.92 14.65
CA SER A 36 -4.56 8.87 15.49
C SER A 36 -5.39 10.15 15.35
N TYR A 37 -6.65 10.13 15.75
CA TYR A 37 -7.50 11.32 15.66
C TYR A 37 -7.00 12.46 16.56
N GLU A 38 -6.39 12.13 17.69
CA GLU A 38 -5.79 13.09 18.61
C GLU A 38 -4.65 13.88 17.97
N VAL A 39 -3.82 13.22 17.16
CA VAL A 39 -2.69 13.91 16.51
C VAL A 39 -3.12 14.65 15.22
N ARG A 40 -4.24 14.26 14.58
CA ARG A 40 -4.73 14.92 13.35
C ARG A 40 -5.13 16.37 13.58
N ARG A 41 -5.59 16.75 14.79
CA ARG A 41 -5.92 18.15 15.14
C ARG A 41 -4.71 19.09 15.06
N PHE A 42 -3.49 18.56 15.09
CA PHE A 42 -2.25 19.32 14.85
C PHE A 42 -1.85 19.35 13.36
N GLY A 43 -2.75 18.92 12.45
CA GLY A 43 -2.49 18.85 11.03
C GLY A 43 -1.56 17.69 10.62
N VAL A 44 -1.33 16.72 11.50
CA VAL A 44 -0.56 15.50 11.18
C VAL A 44 -1.44 14.51 10.43
N HIS A 45 -0.92 13.93 9.35
CA HIS A 45 -1.65 12.98 8.50
C HIS A 45 -0.70 11.93 7.90
N SER A 46 -1.27 10.84 7.38
CA SER A 46 -0.53 9.81 6.65
C SER A 46 0.24 10.39 5.47
N ALA A 47 1.37 9.78 5.14
CA ALA A 47 2.34 10.20 4.14
C ALA A 47 3.15 11.48 4.49
N MET A 48 2.91 12.12 5.64
CA MET A 48 3.74 13.22 6.13
C MET A 48 5.10 12.68 6.61
N PRO A 49 6.23 13.40 6.38
CA PRO A 49 7.50 13.05 7.01
C PRO A 49 7.37 13.04 8.54
N THR A 50 7.86 11.98 9.20
CA THR A 50 7.73 11.84 10.68
C THR A 50 8.37 13.02 11.42
N ARG A 51 9.49 13.55 10.92
CA ARG A 51 10.15 14.74 11.47
C ARG A 51 9.23 15.97 11.46
N GLU A 52 8.45 16.17 10.39
CA GLU A 52 7.49 17.27 10.29
C GLU A 52 6.30 17.04 11.22
N ALA A 53 5.83 15.79 11.32
CA ALA A 53 4.76 15.43 12.23
C ALA A 53 5.13 15.71 13.70
N LEU A 54 6.35 15.34 14.11
CA LEU A 54 6.86 15.62 15.46
C LEU A 54 7.11 17.12 15.72
N ARG A 55 7.43 17.89 14.68
CA ARG A 55 7.52 19.35 14.83
C ARG A 55 6.16 19.98 15.09
N ARG A 56 5.08 19.44 14.51
CA ARG A 56 3.70 19.91 14.71
C ARG A 56 3.10 19.46 16.04
N CYS A 57 3.46 18.28 16.48
CA CYS A 57 2.99 17.71 17.76
C CYS A 57 4.19 17.06 18.48
N PRO A 58 4.98 17.83 19.26
CA PRO A 58 6.17 17.29 19.94
C PRO A 58 5.86 16.21 20.98
N GLU A 59 4.66 16.24 21.56
CA GLU A 59 4.19 15.23 22.50
C GLU A 59 3.69 13.94 21.85
N ALA A 60 3.68 13.85 20.51
CA ALA A 60 3.19 12.66 19.83
C ALA A 60 4.07 11.44 20.10
N ILE A 61 3.41 10.34 20.43
CA ILE A 61 4.06 9.05 20.66
C ILE A 61 4.23 8.34 19.33
N CYS A 62 5.48 8.10 18.93
CA CYS A 62 5.78 7.36 17.72
C CYS A 62 5.89 5.86 18.01
N VAL A 63 5.10 5.05 17.30
CA VAL A 63 5.09 3.60 17.38
C VAL A 63 5.58 3.00 16.07
N HIS A 64 6.45 2.00 16.17
CA HIS A 64 6.93 1.29 14.98
C HIS A 64 5.83 0.39 14.40
N PRO A 65 5.63 0.34 13.07
CA PRO A 65 4.55 -0.44 12.46
C PRO A 65 4.68 -1.95 12.71
N ARG A 66 3.62 -2.60 13.20
CA ARG A 66 3.50 -4.05 13.39
C ARG A 66 2.72 -4.69 12.23
N ILE A 67 3.24 -4.62 11.00
CA ILE A 67 2.52 -4.96 9.76
C ILE A 67 1.89 -6.37 9.79
N ALA A 68 2.60 -7.38 10.31
CA ALA A 68 2.07 -8.74 10.43
C ALA A 68 0.82 -8.81 11.34
N HIS A 69 0.83 -8.04 12.43
CA HIS A 69 -0.30 -7.93 13.34
C HIS A 69 -1.48 -7.21 12.68
N TYR A 70 -1.23 -6.09 11.99
CA TYR A 70 -2.27 -5.39 11.24
C TYR A 70 -2.90 -6.25 10.16
N SER A 71 -2.09 -7.05 9.45
CA SER A 71 -2.59 -8.03 8.48
C SER A 71 -3.46 -9.12 9.12
N ALA A 72 -3.16 -9.54 10.35
CA ALA A 72 -3.98 -10.50 11.08
C ALA A 72 -5.35 -9.91 11.47
N VAL A 73 -5.39 -8.66 11.94
CA VAL A 73 -6.64 -7.94 12.22
C VAL A 73 -7.42 -7.66 10.94
N SER A 74 -6.75 -7.29 9.86
CA SER A 74 -7.35 -7.11 8.53
C SER A 74 -8.11 -8.35 8.08
N ARG A 75 -7.52 -9.55 8.22
CA ARG A 75 -8.21 -10.81 7.87
C ARG A 75 -9.52 -11.01 8.64
N GLN A 76 -9.57 -10.61 9.91
CA GLN A 76 -10.82 -10.69 10.70
C GLN A 76 -11.89 -9.74 10.15
N ILE A 77 -11.49 -8.54 9.71
CA ILE A 77 -12.38 -7.54 9.11
C ILE A 77 -12.91 -8.06 7.76
N PHE A 78 -12.04 -8.58 6.90
CA PHE A 78 -12.44 -9.12 5.60
C PHE A 78 -13.31 -10.38 5.76
N ALA A 79 -13.11 -11.19 6.81
CA ALA A 79 -14.01 -12.28 7.14
C ALA A 79 -15.43 -11.78 7.45
N VAL A 80 -15.57 -10.62 8.14
CA VAL A 80 -16.89 -9.99 8.32
C VAL A 80 -17.49 -9.57 6.99
N PHE A 81 -16.72 -8.96 6.08
CA PHE A 81 -17.24 -8.55 4.77
C PHE A 81 -17.81 -9.71 3.98
N ASN A 82 -17.10 -10.84 3.96
CA ASN A 82 -17.50 -12.06 3.25
C ASN A 82 -18.76 -12.72 3.80
N GLU A 83 -19.22 -12.37 5.00
CA GLU A 83 -20.52 -12.82 5.55
C GLU A 83 -21.71 -12.14 4.86
N PHE A 84 -21.49 -10.99 4.24
CA PHE A 84 -22.54 -10.19 3.62
C PHE A 84 -22.59 -10.33 2.10
N THR A 85 -21.45 -10.54 1.46
CA THR A 85 -21.35 -10.71 0.01
C THR A 85 -20.03 -11.37 -0.38
N PRO A 86 -19.98 -12.21 -1.40
CA PRO A 86 -18.75 -12.68 -2.01
C PRO A 86 -18.07 -11.61 -2.88
N GLN A 87 -18.79 -10.55 -3.26
CA GLN A 87 -18.27 -9.46 -4.10
C GLN A 87 -17.58 -8.41 -3.23
N VAL A 88 -16.35 -8.70 -2.81
CA VAL A 88 -15.52 -7.84 -1.96
C VAL A 88 -14.24 -7.45 -2.70
N GLU A 89 -14.11 -6.19 -3.11
CA GLU A 89 -12.90 -5.63 -3.73
C GLU A 89 -12.05 -4.94 -2.66
N GLY A 90 -10.95 -5.57 -2.26
CA GLY A 90 -10.01 -5.00 -1.32
C GLY A 90 -9.16 -3.88 -1.95
N LEU A 91 -9.08 -2.74 -1.29
CA LEU A 91 -8.23 -1.62 -1.71
C LEU A 91 -6.94 -1.52 -0.91
N SER A 92 -6.98 -1.90 0.37
CA SER A 92 -5.88 -1.92 1.30
C SER A 92 -6.14 -2.94 2.42
N LEU A 93 -5.33 -2.94 3.49
CA LEU A 93 -5.58 -3.77 4.66
C LEU A 93 -6.87 -3.41 5.41
N ASP A 94 -7.43 -2.23 5.19
CA ASP A 94 -8.53 -1.69 5.98
C ASP A 94 -9.64 -1.02 5.15
N GLU A 95 -9.58 -1.14 3.83
CA GLU A 95 -10.55 -0.57 2.92
C GLU A 95 -11.00 -1.58 1.87
N ALA A 96 -12.30 -1.65 1.64
CA ALA A 96 -12.91 -2.47 0.59
C ALA A 96 -14.18 -1.84 0.03
N PHE A 97 -14.50 -2.19 -1.21
CA PHE A 97 -15.86 -2.07 -1.75
C PHE A 97 -16.58 -3.41 -1.63
N LEU A 98 -17.85 -3.34 -1.28
CA LEU A 98 -18.75 -4.48 -1.20
C LEU A 98 -19.92 -4.24 -2.13
N ASP A 99 -20.16 -5.11 -3.08
CA ASP A 99 -21.42 -5.11 -3.82
C ASP A 99 -22.40 -6.05 -3.10
N VAL A 100 -23.38 -5.45 -2.46
CA VAL A 100 -24.40 -6.16 -1.68
C VAL A 100 -25.72 -6.31 -2.42
N THR A 101 -25.78 -5.94 -3.70
CA THR A 101 -27.01 -5.93 -4.52
C THR A 101 -27.70 -7.29 -4.50
N ALA A 102 -26.96 -8.37 -4.72
CA ALA A 102 -27.50 -9.73 -4.71
C ALA A 102 -27.92 -10.21 -3.31
N SER A 103 -27.43 -9.58 -2.25
CA SER A 103 -27.71 -9.98 -0.86
C SER A 103 -28.93 -9.30 -0.26
N ILE A 104 -29.49 -8.28 -0.91
CA ILE A 104 -30.62 -7.48 -0.40
C ILE A 104 -31.85 -8.36 -0.09
N GLY A 105 -32.18 -9.32 -0.96
CA GLY A 105 -33.32 -10.21 -0.77
C GLY A 105 -33.20 -11.14 0.44
N ALA A 106 -31.98 -11.54 0.80
CA ALA A 106 -31.73 -12.48 1.90
C ALA A 106 -31.36 -11.79 3.21
N LEU A 107 -30.63 -10.66 3.15
CA LEU A 107 -30.04 -9.99 4.32
C LEU A 107 -30.67 -8.64 4.64
N GLY A 108 -31.62 -8.17 3.83
CA GLY A 108 -32.28 -6.88 4.01
C GLY A 108 -31.59 -5.72 3.30
N ALA A 109 -32.04 -4.50 3.56
CA ALA A 109 -31.55 -3.29 2.89
C ALA A 109 -30.04 -3.06 3.13
N ALA A 110 -29.37 -2.47 2.14
CA ALA A 110 -27.94 -2.15 2.23
C ALA A 110 -27.57 -1.30 3.46
N GLU A 111 -28.47 -0.42 3.89
CA GLU A 111 -28.30 0.36 5.13
C GLU A 111 -28.25 -0.52 6.38
N TYR A 112 -29.12 -1.51 6.47
CA TYR A 112 -29.13 -2.48 7.57
C TYR A 112 -27.83 -3.28 7.57
N MET A 113 -27.43 -3.82 6.41
CA MET A 113 -26.16 -4.55 6.28
C MET A 113 -24.95 -3.68 6.68
N ALA A 114 -24.93 -2.40 6.31
CA ALA A 114 -23.87 -1.48 6.72
C ALA A 114 -23.78 -1.28 8.23
N ARG A 115 -24.91 -1.20 8.93
CA ARG A 115 -24.96 -1.13 10.41
C ARG A 115 -24.44 -2.43 11.04
N GLU A 116 -24.89 -3.56 10.52
CA GLU A 116 -24.46 -4.88 10.98
C GLU A 116 -22.95 -5.10 10.76
N ILE A 117 -22.42 -4.72 9.60
CA ILE A 117 -20.98 -4.78 9.31
C ILE A 117 -20.18 -3.99 10.35
N LYS A 118 -20.57 -2.73 10.61
CA LYS A 118 -19.91 -1.88 11.63
C LYS A 118 -19.96 -2.54 13.01
N GLN A 119 -21.11 -3.06 13.40
CA GLN A 119 -21.29 -3.71 14.71
C GLN A 119 -20.46 -4.99 14.83
N ARG A 120 -20.43 -5.84 13.79
CA ARG A 120 -19.63 -7.08 13.81
C ARG A 120 -18.14 -6.81 13.82
N ILE A 121 -17.67 -5.79 13.07
CA ILE A 121 -16.28 -5.35 13.14
C ILE A 121 -15.95 -4.92 14.57
N ARG A 122 -16.79 -4.09 15.19
CA ARG A 122 -16.59 -3.61 16.55
C ARG A 122 -16.55 -4.75 17.56
N ASN A 123 -17.46 -5.69 17.46
CA ASN A 123 -17.53 -6.85 18.37
C ASN A 123 -16.30 -7.78 18.24
N ARG A 124 -15.77 -7.96 17.01
CA ARG A 124 -14.64 -8.89 16.76
C ARG A 124 -13.29 -8.25 16.96
N THR A 125 -13.17 -6.94 16.74
CA THR A 125 -11.87 -6.28 16.68
C THR A 125 -11.74 -5.10 17.65
N GLU A 126 -12.81 -4.69 18.31
CA GLU A 126 -12.88 -3.46 19.15
C GLU A 126 -12.51 -2.18 18.38
N LEU A 127 -12.56 -2.22 17.05
CA LEU A 127 -12.25 -1.08 16.18
C LEU A 127 -13.52 -0.51 15.56
N THR A 128 -13.47 0.77 15.15
CA THR A 128 -14.55 1.42 14.42
C THR A 128 -14.30 1.44 12.91
N ALA A 129 -15.39 1.39 12.17
CA ALA A 129 -15.40 1.54 10.72
C ALA A 129 -16.37 2.65 10.30
N SER A 130 -15.96 3.44 9.31
CA SER A 130 -16.85 4.40 8.64
C SER A 130 -17.29 3.83 7.30
N VAL A 131 -18.60 3.83 7.05
CA VAL A 131 -19.21 3.20 5.87
C VAL A 131 -19.98 4.24 5.05
N GLY A 132 -19.80 4.21 3.74
CA GLY A 132 -20.61 4.90 2.75
C GLY A 132 -21.45 3.89 1.96
N VAL A 133 -22.76 4.07 1.93
CA VAL A 133 -23.69 3.31 1.10
C VAL A 133 -24.13 4.17 -0.07
N ALA A 134 -23.92 3.73 -1.29
CA ALA A 134 -24.25 4.51 -2.48
C ALA A 134 -24.43 3.62 -3.71
N PRO A 135 -25.00 4.13 -4.82
CA PRO A 135 -25.21 3.36 -6.04
C PRO A 135 -23.94 2.89 -6.76
N ASN A 136 -22.79 3.53 -6.49
CA ASN A 136 -21.51 3.18 -7.12
C ASN A 136 -20.30 3.40 -6.20
N LYS A 137 -19.14 2.87 -6.61
CA LYS A 137 -17.89 2.89 -5.83
C LYS A 137 -17.39 4.30 -5.51
N LEU A 138 -17.48 5.23 -6.47
CA LEU A 138 -16.99 6.59 -6.29
C LEU A 138 -17.74 7.33 -5.20
N VAL A 139 -19.06 7.30 -5.27
CA VAL A 139 -19.92 8.00 -4.30
C VAL A 139 -19.83 7.32 -2.92
N ALA A 140 -19.79 5.98 -2.87
CA ALA A 140 -19.61 5.23 -1.62
C ALA A 140 -18.28 5.59 -0.93
N LYS A 141 -17.19 5.71 -1.70
CA LYS A 141 -15.86 6.08 -1.17
C LYS A 141 -15.86 7.51 -0.60
N ILE A 142 -16.45 8.47 -1.32
CA ILE A 142 -16.58 9.85 -0.83
C ILE A 142 -17.45 9.87 0.45
N ALA A 143 -18.60 9.21 0.42
CA ALA A 143 -19.53 9.14 1.54
C ALA A 143 -18.88 8.56 2.81
N SER A 144 -18.06 7.50 2.68
CA SER A 144 -17.39 6.88 3.82
C SER A 144 -16.44 7.83 4.57
N ASP A 145 -15.95 8.89 3.92
CA ASP A 145 -15.02 9.86 4.52
C ASP A 145 -15.69 11.10 5.13
N LEU A 146 -16.99 11.32 4.87
CA LEU A 146 -17.66 12.58 5.24
C LEU A 146 -17.94 12.70 6.75
N ARG A 147 -18.14 11.58 7.43
CA ARG A 147 -18.51 11.56 8.87
C ARG A 147 -17.57 10.68 9.69
N LYS A 148 -16.29 10.58 9.30
CA LYS A 148 -15.26 9.89 10.12
C LYS A 148 -15.01 10.66 11.43
N PRO A 149 -14.79 9.96 12.57
CA PRO A 149 -14.80 8.50 12.77
C PRO A 149 -16.21 7.93 13.03
N ASP A 150 -16.32 6.60 12.91
CA ASP A 150 -17.51 5.79 13.20
C ASP A 150 -18.77 6.22 12.44
N GLY A 151 -18.59 6.85 11.26
CA GLY A 151 -19.66 7.38 10.44
C GLY A 151 -20.42 6.31 9.66
N LEU A 152 -21.67 6.64 9.33
CA LEU A 152 -22.47 5.95 8.33
C LEU A 152 -23.17 7.02 7.48
N VAL A 153 -22.91 7.00 6.18
CA VAL A 153 -23.52 7.94 5.23
C VAL A 153 -24.18 7.15 4.12
N ILE A 154 -25.46 7.38 3.92
CA ILE A 154 -26.29 6.75 2.90
C ILE A 154 -26.60 7.79 1.85
N VAL A 155 -26.33 7.49 0.60
CA VAL A 155 -26.54 8.38 -0.54
C VAL A 155 -27.44 7.68 -1.55
N ARG A 156 -28.64 8.21 -1.74
CA ARG A 156 -29.56 7.73 -2.76
C ARG A 156 -29.20 8.34 -4.12
N PRO A 157 -29.64 7.74 -5.24
CA PRO A 157 -29.35 8.28 -6.57
C PRO A 157 -29.75 9.77 -6.73
N GLU A 158 -30.90 10.16 -6.21
CA GLU A 158 -31.44 11.52 -6.25
C GLU A 158 -30.62 12.52 -5.41
N ASP A 159 -29.90 12.06 -4.39
CA ASP A 159 -29.16 12.91 -3.45
C ASP A 159 -27.70 13.15 -3.93
N ILE A 160 -27.22 12.44 -4.94
CA ILE A 160 -25.81 12.47 -5.36
C ILE A 160 -25.35 13.90 -5.68
N THR A 161 -26.10 14.62 -6.50
CA THR A 161 -25.72 15.98 -6.93
C THR A 161 -25.72 16.95 -5.75
N ALA A 162 -26.73 16.90 -4.90
CA ALA A 162 -26.82 17.77 -3.73
C ALA A 162 -25.68 17.49 -2.73
N LEU A 163 -25.25 16.23 -2.60
CA LEU A 163 -24.13 15.84 -1.77
C LEU A 163 -22.78 16.30 -2.35
N LEU A 164 -22.55 16.07 -3.64
CA LEU A 164 -21.25 16.27 -4.25
C LEU A 164 -20.96 17.73 -4.59
N ASP A 165 -21.94 18.48 -5.09
CA ASP A 165 -21.74 19.85 -5.58
C ASP A 165 -21.01 20.79 -4.60
N PRO A 166 -21.31 20.80 -3.27
CA PRO A 166 -20.62 21.68 -2.32
C PRO A 166 -19.23 21.16 -1.89
N LEU A 167 -18.88 19.91 -2.21
CA LEU A 167 -17.62 19.34 -1.72
C LEU A 167 -16.42 19.96 -2.46
N PRO A 168 -15.29 20.18 -1.74
CA PRO A 168 -14.05 20.60 -2.38
C PRO A 168 -13.58 19.59 -3.41
N ILE A 169 -12.98 20.06 -4.52
CA ILE A 169 -12.47 19.20 -5.60
C ILE A 169 -11.49 18.14 -5.12
N ARG A 170 -10.77 18.40 -4.02
CA ARG A 170 -9.82 17.46 -3.39
C ARG A 170 -10.51 16.20 -2.82
N LYS A 171 -11.84 16.21 -2.67
CA LYS A 171 -12.62 15.04 -2.28
C LYS A 171 -12.86 14.06 -3.43
N LEU A 172 -12.62 14.47 -4.68
CA LEU A 172 -12.72 13.57 -5.81
C LEU A 172 -11.57 12.56 -5.80
N PHE A 173 -11.90 11.31 -5.58
CA PHE A 173 -10.90 10.23 -5.56
C PHE A 173 -10.09 10.20 -6.86
N GLY A 174 -8.76 10.30 -6.75
CA GLY A 174 -7.85 10.39 -7.90
C GLY A 174 -7.48 11.82 -8.33
N LEU A 175 -8.08 12.85 -7.73
CA LEU A 175 -7.67 14.24 -7.93
C LEU A 175 -6.74 14.67 -6.77
N GLY A 176 -5.48 14.26 -6.90
CA GLY A 176 -4.48 14.38 -5.83
C GLY A 176 -3.81 15.76 -5.73
N ALA A 177 -2.87 15.87 -4.78
CA ALA A 177 -2.14 17.10 -4.44
C ALA A 177 -1.41 17.79 -5.61
N LYS A 178 -1.08 17.06 -6.68
CA LYS A 178 -0.42 17.64 -7.87
C LYS A 178 -1.41 18.27 -8.86
N THR A 179 -2.64 17.75 -8.94
CA THR A 179 -3.63 18.17 -9.93
C THR A 179 -4.61 19.18 -9.35
N ALA A 180 -5.01 19.02 -8.09
CA ALA A 180 -5.96 19.93 -7.46
C ALA A 180 -5.52 21.41 -7.53
N PRO A 181 -4.26 21.81 -7.24
CA PRO A 181 -3.85 23.21 -7.35
C PRO A 181 -3.97 23.79 -8.78
N LYS A 182 -3.79 22.94 -9.80
CA LYS A 182 -3.94 23.40 -11.19
C LYS A 182 -5.40 23.70 -11.54
N VAL A 183 -6.33 22.93 -10.97
CA VAL A 183 -7.78 23.17 -11.15
C VAL A 183 -8.23 24.36 -10.31
N GLU A 184 -7.74 24.49 -9.08
CA GLU A 184 -8.01 25.64 -8.22
C GLU A 184 -7.53 26.97 -8.84
N ALA A 185 -6.40 26.95 -9.56
CA ALA A 185 -5.89 28.10 -10.32
C ALA A 185 -6.80 28.52 -11.48
N LEU A 186 -7.72 27.66 -11.93
CA LEU A 186 -8.76 28.00 -12.92
C LEU A 186 -10.02 28.60 -12.26
N GLY A 187 -10.00 28.85 -10.94
CA GLY A 187 -11.16 29.35 -10.19
C GLY A 187 -12.19 28.25 -9.84
N ILE A 188 -11.81 26.97 -9.94
CA ILE A 188 -12.70 25.83 -9.66
C ILE A 188 -12.31 25.21 -8.34
N HIS A 189 -13.16 25.32 -7.33
CA HIS A 189 -12.90 24.88 -5.95
C HIS A 189 -13.78 23.73 -5.51
N THR A 190 -14.98 23.58 -6.10
CA THR A 190 -15.96 22.56 -5.74
C THR A 190 -16.21 21.55 -6.85
N LEU A 191 -16.77 20.38 -6.49
CA LEU A 191 -17.16 19.37 -7.48
C LEU A 191 -18.29 19.87 -8.39
N GLY A 192 -19.21 20.68 -7.86
CA GLY A 192 -20.26 21.31 -8.66
C GLY A 192 -19.72 22.29 -9.70
N GLU A 193 -18.71 23.11 -9.34
CA GLU A 193 -18.02 23.98 -10.30
C GLU A 193 -17.28 23.16 -11.35
N LEU A 194 -16.57 22.09 -10.95
CA LEU A 194 -15.85 21.20 -11.86
C LEU A 194 -16.81 20.51 -12.86
N ARG A 195 -17.97 20.06 -12.39
CA ARG A 195 -19.00 19.44 -13.20
C ARG A 195 -19.55 20.40 -14.25
N ARG A 196 -19.76 21.68 -13.89
CA ARG A 196 -20.35 22.71 -14.75
C ARG A 196 -19.35 23.47 -15.62
N ALA A 197 -18.05 23.33 -15.36
CA ALA A 197 -16.99 24.02 -16.11
C ALA A 197 -17.01 23.64 -17.60
N SER A 198 -16.62 24.56 -18.48
CA SER A 198 -16.51 24.23 -19.91
C SER A 198 -15.37 23.22 -20.14
N PRO A 199 -15.56 22.22 -21.00
CA PRO A 199 -14.50 21.26 -21.32
C PRO A 199 -13.24 21.94 -21.87
N SER A 200 -13.35 23.04 -22.58
CA SER A 200 -12.22 23.83 -23.11
C SER A 200 -11.33 24.39 -21.98
N LEU A 201 -11.92 24.82 -20.85
CA LEU A 201 -11.19 25.31 -19.69
C LEU A 201 -10.43 24.19 -18.99
N LEU A 202 -10.97 22.97 -18.95
CA LEU A 202 -10.40 21.82 -18.24
C LEU A 202 -9.37 21.04 -19.06
N ARG A 203 -9.47 21.11 -20.41
CA ARG A 203 -8.62 20.32 -21.32
C ARG A 203 -7.11 20.56 -21.15
N PRO A 204 -6.59 21.75 -20.82
CA PRO A 204 -5.17 21.96 -20.51
C PRO A 204 -4.66 21.17 -19.30
N VAL A 205 -5.55 20.86 -18.33
CA VAL A 205 -5.20 20.13 -17.11
C VAL A 205 -5.39 18.62 -17.29
N PHE A 206 -6.49 18.19 -17.90
CA PHE A 206 -6.91 16.78 -17.94
C PHE A 206 -6.73 16.12 -19.31
N GLY A 207 -6.48 16.90 -20.39
CA GLY A 207 -6.34 16.38 -21.74
C GLY A 207 -7.55 15.55 -22.16
N ARG A 208 -7.30 14.34 -22.64
CA ARG A 208 -8.34 13.38 -23.06
C ARG A 208 -9.24 12.87 -21.92
N TYR A 209 -8.86 13.10 -20.66
CA TYR A 209 -9.63 12.65 -19.50
C TYR A 209 -10.67 13.68 -19.01
N THR A 210 -10.78 14.84 -19.66
CA THR A 210 -11.66 15.94 -19.25
C THR A 210 -13.10 15.49 -19.00
N GLU A 211 -13.73 14.86 -19.97
CA GLU A 211 -15.11 14.40 -19.88
C GLU A 211 -15.30 13.35 -18.76
N ARG A 212 -14.37 12.42 -18.65
CA ARG A 212 -14.40 11.41 -17.59
C ARG A 212 -14.30 12.02 -16.19
N VAL A 213 -13.48 13.07 -16.02
CA VAL A 213 -13.38 13.78 -14.74
C VAL A 213 -14.68 14.52 -14.41
N GLN A 214 -15.32 15.14 -15.40
CA GLN A 214 -16.64 15.80 -15.23
C GLN A 214 -17.75 14.80 -14.90
N GLN A 215 -17.80 13.65 -15.57
CA GLN A 215 -18.72 12.56 -15.25
C GLN A 215 -18.51 12.11 -13.79
N ARG A 216 -17.28 11.92 -13.35
CA ARG A 216 -16.98 11.57 -11.96
C ARG A 216 -17.37 12.68 -10.98
N ALA A 217 -17.16 13.94 -11.34
CA ALA A 217 -17.63 15.07 -10.51
C ALA A 217 -19.18 15.12 -10.41
N SER A 218 -19.87 14.53 -11.40
CA SER A 218 -21.32 14.32 -11.38
C SER A 218 -21.75 13.06 -10.65
N GLY A 219 -20.81 12.31 -10.06
CA GLY A 219 -21.10 11.07 -9.33
C GLY A 219 -21.29 9.83 -10.21
N VAL A 220 -20.92 9.89 -11.51
CA VAL A 220 -21.01 8.76 -12.43
C VAL A 220 -19.75 7.88 -12.32
N ASP A 221 -19.94 6.60 -12.03
CA ASP A 221 -18.88 5.59 -11.99
C ASP A 221 -19.47 4.21 -12.27
N ASP A 222 -19.31 3.72 -13.50
CA ASP A 222 -19.87 2.45 -13.96
C ASP A 222 -18.95 1.25 -13.71
N ARG A 223 -17.84 1.44 -12.99
CA ARG A 223 -16.91 0.34 -12.70
C ARG A 223 -17.54 -0.65 -11.72
N PRO A 224 -17.60 -1.95 -12.06
CA PRO A 224 -18.10 -2.96 -11.14
C PRO A 224 -17.15 -3.13 -9.94
N VAL A 225 -17.67 -3.74 -8.88
CA VAL A 225 -16.86 -4.32 -7.81
C VAL A 225 -16.25 -5.62 -8.32
N VAL A 226 -14.93 -5.76 -8.22
CA VAL A 226 -14.18 -6.93 -8.71
C VAL A 226 -13.55 -7.63 -7.52
N ALA A 227 -14.10 -8.80 -7.15
CA ALA A 227 -13.65 -9.54 -5.97
C ALA A 227 -12.22 -10.08 -6.11
N ASP A 228 -11.90 -10.61 -7.28
CA ASP A 228 -10.60 -11.21 -7.57
C ASP A 228 -9.82 -10.29 -8.50
N LEU A 229 -9.02 -9.41 -7.93
CA LEU A 229 -8.07 -8.63 -8.71
C LEU A 229 -6.82 -9.46 -8.95
N ASP A 230 -6.55 -9.76 -10.21
CA ASP A 230 -5.30 -10.41 -10.62
C ASP A 230 -4.09 -9.58 -10.18
N GLU A 231 -3.15 -10.24 -9.52
CA GLU A 231 -1.92 -9.61 -9.12
C GLU A 231 -1.10 -9.24 -10.36
N GLN A 232 -0.85 -7.95 -10.57
CA GLN A 232 -0.15 -7.46 -11.76
C GLN A 232 1.37 -7.44 -11.57
N GLN A 233 1.83 -7.22 -10.33
CA GLN A 233 3.23 -7.07 -9.99
C GLN A 233 3.51 -7.43 -8.53
N ILE A 234 4.65 -8.05 -8.29
CA ILE A 234 5.19 -8.30 -6.95
C ILE A 234 6.53 -7.57 -6.84
N SER A 235 6.72 -6.73 -5.81
CA SER A 235 7.94 -5.95 -5.64
C SER A 235 8.39 -5.85 -4.19
N ALA A 236 9.67 -5.48 -4.02
CA ALA A 236 10.25 -5.05 -2.76
C ALA A 236 11.09 -3.79 -3.03
N GLU A 237 10.93 -2.77 -2.20
CA GLU A 237 11.62 -1.48 -2.30
C GLU A 237 12.18 -1.08 -0.93
N GLU A 238 13.32 -0.39 -0.94
CA GLU A 238 13.94 0.16 0.26
C GLU A 238 14.34 1.63 0.02
N THR A 239 13.96 2.51 0.95
CA THR A 239 14.46 3.88 1.00
C THR A 239 15.58 3.93 2.02
N PHE A 240 16.79 4.20 1.59
CA PHE A 240 17.97 4.21 2.45
C PHE A 240 17.96 5.44 3.38
N GLU A 241 18.42 5.28 4.61
CA GLU A 241 18.59 6.40 5.54
C GLU A 241 19.59 7.44 5.01
N ILE A 242 20.68 6.98 4.40
CA ILE A 242 21.70 7.80 3.74
C ILE A 242 21.81 7.31 2.29
N ASP A 243 21.94 8.23 1.35
CA ASP A 243 22.12 7.89 -0.05
C ASP A 243 23.37 7.03 -0.25
N ILE A 244 23.25 5.96 -1.04
CA ILE A 244 24.33 5.00 -1.31
C ILE A 244 24.88 5.24 -2.71
N ALA A 245 26.19 5.47 -2.83
CA ALA A 245 26.91 5.55 -4.11
C ALA A 245 27.81 4.32 -4.35
N ASP A 246 28.15 3.60 -3.28
CA ASP A 246 29.00 2.42 -3.38
C ASP A 246 28.29 1.26 -4.12
N ARG A 247 28.87 0.84 -5.25
CA ARG A 247 28.30 -0.22 -6.10
C ARG A 247 28.15 -1.54 -5.35
N GLY A 248 29.12 -1.92 -4.50
CA GLY A 248 29.07 -3.17 -3.76
C GLY A 248 27.90 -3.18 -2.76
N LYS A 249 27.70 -2.07 -2.03
CA LYS A 249 26.54 -1.91 -1.15
C LYS A 249 25.23 -1.93 -1.91
N LEU A 250 25.14 -1.23 -3.05
CA LEU A 250 23.93 -1.25 -3.89
C LEU A 250 23.59 -2.65 -4.39
N GLN A 251 24.59 -3.44 -4.79
CA GLN A 251 24.39 -4.83 -5.23
C GLN A 251 23.93 -5.73 -4.06
N ALA A 252 24.45 -5.52 -2.85
CA ALA A 252 24.02 -6.24 -1.65
C ALA A 252 22.55 -5.94 -1.30
N GLU A 253 22.15 -4.66 -1.36
CA GLU A 253 20.75 -4.25 -1.17
C GLU A 253 19.82 -4.84 -2.25
N LEU A 254 20.25 -4.75 -3.52
CA LEU A 254 19.50 -5.32 -4.63
C LEU A 254 19.25 -6.82 -4.44
N ALA A 255 20.28 -7.56 -4.00
CA ALA A 255 20.17 -8.99 -3.75
C ALA A 255 19.12 -9.32 -2.66
N GLN A 256 19.08 -8.51 -1.58
CA GLN A 256 18.06 -8.67 -0.54
C GLN A 256 16.65 -8.37 -1.05
N LEU A 257 16.50 -7.32 -1.87
CA LEU A 257 15.21 -6.94 -2.44
C LEU A 257 14.70 -7.98 -3.44
N ALA A 258 15.59 -8.50 -4.29
CA ALA A 258 15.28 -9.58 -5.21
C ALA A 258 14.83 -10.85 -4.46
N ASP A 259 15.53 -11.20 -3.39
CA ASP A 259 15.20 -12.35 -2.54
C ASP A 259 13.82 -12.20 -1.89
N LYS A 260 13.51 -11.02 -1.34
CA LYS A 260 12.18 -10.69 -0.78
C LYS A 260 11.07 -10.77 -1.83
N ALA A 261 11.30 -10.21 -3.02
CA ALA A 261 10.32 -10.25 -4.11
C ALA A 261 10.07 -11.68 -4.60
N CYS A 262 11.13 -12.48 -4.77
CA CYS A 262 11.04 -13.88 -5.20
C CYS A 262 10.35 -14.77 -4.17
N ALA A 263 10.61 -14.58 -2.87
CA ALA A 263 9.93 -15.32 -1.81
C ALA A 263 8.41 -15.04 -1.83
N ARG A 264 8.01 -13.78 -2.03
CA ARG A 264 6.58 -13.40 -2.20
C ARG A 264 5.97 -14.01 -3.46
N LEU A 265 6.72 -14.02 -4.57
CA LEU A 265 6.29 -14.62 -5.84
C LEU A 265 5.99 -16.11 -5.66
N ARG A 266 6.92 -16.86 -5.04
CA ARG A 266 6.76 -18.28 -4.76
C ARG A 266 5.63 -18.58 -3.78
N ALA A 267 5.50 -17.79 -2.71
CA ALA A 267 4.44 -17.96 -1.71
C ALA A 267 3.03 -17.82 -2.33
N LYS A 268 2.90 -17.03 -3.41
CA LYS A 268 1.65 -16.85 -4.16
C LYS A 268 1.47 -17.84 -5.32
N GLY A 269 2.44 -18.71 -5.57
CA GLY A 269 2.37 -19.70 -6.63
C GLY A 269 2.54 -19.14 -8.05
N PHE A 270 3.13 -17.95 -8.20
CA PHE A 270 3.34 -17.32 -9.50
C PHE A 270 4.75 -17.54 -10.04
N VAL A 271 4.87 -17.41 -11.36
CA VAL A 271 6.11 -17.17 -12.10
C VAL A 271 6.01 -15.84 -12.83
N ALA A 272 7.13 -15.24 -13.21
CA ALA A 272 7.16 -13.95 -13.88
C ALA A 272 8.04 -13.99 -15.13
N SER A 273 7.69 -13.19 -16.14
CA SER A 273 8.49 -13.02 -17.36
C SER A 273 9.12 -11.64 -17.48
N ARG A 274 8.91 -10.73 -16.54
CA ARG A 274 9.52 -9.39 -16.55
C ARG A 274 10.15 -9.06 -15.21
N VAL A 275 11.40 -8.62 -15.25
CA VAL A 275 12.13 -8.10 -14.09
C VAL A 275 12.31 -6.60 -14.24
N THR A 276 12.04 -5.86 -13.18
CA THR A 276 12.10 -4.41 -13.15
C THR A 276 12.97 -3.95 -11.99
N VAL A 277 13.88 -3.00 -12.24
CA VAL A 277 14.65 -2.29 -11.21
C VAL A 277 14.18 -0.84 -11.17
N LYS A 278 13.76 -0.39 -9.99
CA LYS A 278 13.38 0.99 -9.70
C LYS A 278 14.50 1.67 -8.95
N ILE A 279 14.94 2.81 -9.45
CA ILE A 279 16.05 3.59 -8.95
C ILE A 279 15.56 5.01 -8.69
N ARG A 280 15.78 5.54 -7.48
CA ARG A 280 15.44 6.94 -7.18
C ARG A 280 16.62 7.67 -6.61
N ARG A 281 16.90 8.84 -7.14
CA ARG A 281 17.95 9.76 -6.67
C ARG A 281 17.43 10.66 -5.54
N ARG A 282 18.34 11.43 -4.94
CA ARG A 282 18.05 12.38 -3.84
C ARG A 282 17.01 13.45 -4.24
N ASP A 283 17.05 13.90 -5.47
CA ASP A 283 16.13 14.88 -6.05
C ASP A 283 14.74 14.31 -6.40
N PHE A 284 14.48 13.05 -5.99
CA PHE A 284 13.27 12.27 -6.29
C PHE A 284 13.08 11.90 -7.77
N THR A 285 14.05 12.20 -8.64
CA THR A 285 14.05 11.66 -10.00
C THR A 285 14.08 10.13 -9.94
N THR A 286 13.11 9.51 -10.59
CA THR A 286 12.93 8.04 -10.57
C THR A 286 13.17 7.47 -11.95
N TYR A 287 14.01 6.47 -12.01
CA TYR A 287 14.29 5.68 -13.20
C TYR A 287 13.75 4.27 -13.01
N THR A 288 13.25 3.71 -14.11
CA THR A 288 12.82 2.31 -14.17
C THR A 288 13.57 1.65 -15.32
N ARG A 289 14.19 0.51 -15.04
CA ARG A 289 14.81 -0.37 -16.04
C ARG A 289 14.16 -1.72 -15.97
N GLN A 290 13.84 -2.30 -17.10
CA GLN A 290 13.17 -3.59 -17.14
C GLN A 290 13.74 -4.48 -18.25
N ARG A 291 13.61 -5.79 -18.05
CA ARG A 291 14.00 -6.81 -19.04
C ARG A 291 13.01 -7.96 -19.02
N HIS A 292 12.68 -8.45 -20.19
CA HIS A 292 11.92 -9.68 -20.34
C HIS A 292 12.82 -10.90 -20.09
N VAL A 293 12.28 -11.95 -19.48
CA VAL A 293 12.98 -13.19 -19.13
C VAL A 293 12.20 -14.38 -19.67
N GLU A 294 12.87 -15.19 -20.45
CA GLU A 294 12.34 -16.45 -20.97
C GLU A 294 13.27 -17.60 -20.59
N PRO A 295 12.72 -18.73 -20.18
CA PRO A 295 11.31 -18.97 -19.83
C PRO A 295 10.89 -18.20 -18.57
N GLN A 296 9.57 -18.08 -18.34
CA GLN A 296 9.03 -17.53 -17.09
C GLN A 296 9.68 -18.23 -15.88
N THR A 297 10.00 -17.44 -14.85
CA THR A 297 10.76 -17.98 -13.72
C THR A 297 10.31 -17.43 -12.37
N GLN A 298 10.56 -18.19 -11.31
CA GLN A 298 10.49 -17.74 -9.91
C GLN A 298 11.84 -17.92 -9.20
N GLU A 299 12.90 -18.29 -9.94
CA GLU A 299 14.22 -18.57 -9.40
C GLU A 299 14.92 -17.28 -8.98
N THR A 300 15.25 -17.17 -7.70
CA THR A 300 15.91 -15.98 -7.13
C THR A 300 17.21 -15.66 -7.86
N ARG A 301 18.00 -16.68 -8.23
CA ARG A 301 19.29 -16.50 -8.91
C ARG A 301 19.14 -15.84 -10.28
N VAL A 302 18.13 -16.24 -11.06
CA VAL A 302 17.88 -15.68 -12.40
C VAL A 302 17.42 -14.23 -12.29
N ILE A 303 16.42 -13.97 -11.43
CA ILE A 303 15.86 -12.63 -11.22
C ILE A 303 16.93 -11.67 -10.67
N MET A 304 17.75 -12.12 -9.71
CA MET A 304 18.84 -11.33 -9.14
C MET A 304 19.90 -10.98 -10.19
N ARG A 305 20.30 -11.94 -11.05
CA ARG A 305 21.27 -11.69 -12.14
C ARG A 305 20.76 -10.60 -13.07
N VAL A 306 19.50 -10.73 -13.53
CA VAL A 306 18.90 -9.75 -14.44
C VAL A 306 18.78 -8.37 -13.77
N ALA A 307 18.36 -8.32 -12.51
CA ALA A 307 18.28 -7.07 -11.75
C ALA A 307 19.66 -6.43 -11.57
N SER A 308 20.70 -7.22 -11.27
CA SER A 308 22.09 -6.77 -11.16
C SER A 308 22.60 -6.17 -12.47
N ASP A 309 22.38 -6.83 -13.60
CA ASP A 309 22.77 -6.32 -14.91
C ASP A 309 22.09 -4.99 -15.26
N LEU A 310 20.79 -4.86 -14.93
CA LEU A 310 20.02 -3.64 -15.13
C LEU A 310 20.55 -2.48 -14.27
N LEU A 311 20.87 -2.74 -13.02
CA LEU A 311 21.46 -1.75 -12.13
C LEU A 311 22.85 -1.34 -12.60
N ASP A 312 23.71 -2.29 -12.96
CA ASP A 312 25.06 -2.03 -13.43
C ASP A 312 25.08 -1.24 -14.74
N THR A 313 24.14 -1.51 -15.64
CA THR A 313 23.98 -0.72 -16.88
C THR A 313 23.63 0.72 -16.54
N TRP A 314 22.69 0.94 -15.63
CA TRP A 314 22.30 2.28 -15.21
C TRP A 314 23.44 3.03 -14.48
N LEU A 315 24.20 2.33 -13.63
CA LEU A 315 25.35 2.93 -12.92
C LEU A 315 26.47 3.35 -13.87
N ARG A 316 26.66 2.63 -14.98
CA ARG A 316 27.61 3.03 -16.04
C ARG A 316 27.13 4.28 -16.80
N GLU A 317 25.82 4.41 -17.03
CA GLU A 317 25.22 5.60 -17.64
C GLU A 317 25.24 6.83 -16.71
N GLN A 318 25.32 6.61 -15.38
CA GLN A 318 25.24 7.62 -14.34
C GLN A 318 26.40 7.48 -13.32
N PRO A 319 27.65 7.71 -13.74
CA PRO A 319 28.80 7.51 -12.85
C PRO A 319 28.73 8.43 -11.63
N GLY A 320 29.02 7.87 -10.45
CA GLY A 320 29.01 8.61 -9.18
C GLY A 320 27.63 8.94 -8.61
N ALA A 321 26.54 8.47 -9.23
CA ALA A 321 25.20 8.73 -8.74
C ALA A 321 24.95 8.05 -7.38
N ALA A 322 24.50 8.83 -6.39
CA ALA A 322 24.02 8.32 -5.11
C ALA A 322 22.51 8.06 -5.15
N LEU A 323 22.11 6.89 -4.68
CA LEU A 323 20.73 6.42 -4.71
C LEU A 323 20.06 6.60 -3.35
N ARG A 324 18.88 7.19 -3.37
CA ARG A 324 17.98 7.31 -2.24
C ARG A 324 17.13 6.07 -2.02
N LEU A 325 16.69 5.42 -3.11
CA LEU A 325 15.81 4.25 -3.08
C LEU A 325 16.22 3.29 -4.17
N LEU A 326 16.13 2.01 -3.86
CA LEU A 326 16.28 0.91 -4.79
C LEU A 326 15.07 -0.04 -4.63
N GLY A 327 14.63 -0.61 -5.74
CA GLY A 327 13.52 -1.58 -5.75
C GLY A 327 13.72 -2.65 -6.81
N VAL A 328 13.23 -3.86 -6.52
CA VAL A 328 13.13 -4.96 -7.48
C VAL A 328 11.66 -5.37 -7.56
N GLY A 329 11.15 -5.45 -8.78
CA GLY A 329 9.81 -5.90 -9.08
C GLY A 329 9.81 -6.97 -10.16
N VAL A 330 8.81 -7.83 -10.11
CA VAL A 330 8.52 -8.83 -11.13
C VAL A 330 7.08 -8.69 -11.59
N SER A 331 6.83 -8.77 -12.88
CA SER A 331 5.51 -8.60 -13.50
C SER A 331 5.32 -9.56 -14.67
N ASP A 332 4.21 -9.40 -15.39
CA ASP A 332 3.76 -10.36 -16.39
C ASP A 332 3.68 -11.75 -15.75
N LEU A 333 2.87 -11.79 -14.66
CA LEU A 333 2.72 -12.94 -13.79
C LEU A 333 1.88 -14.02 -14.48
N GLY A 334 2.29 -15.26 -14.34
CA GLY A 334 1.54 -16.43 -14.77
C GLY A 334 1.46 -17.48 -13.66
N PRO A 335 0.52 -18.42 -13.75
CA PRO A 335 0.48 -19.54 -12.82
C PRO A 335 1.75 -20.38 -12.96
N LYS A 336 2.20 -20.96 -11.85
CA LYS A 336 3.29 -21.93 -11.89
C LYS A 336 2.85 -23.13 -12.71
N MET A 337 3.36 -23.25 -13.92
CA MET A 337 3.11 -24.44 -14.75
C MET A 337 3.80 -25.66 -14.12
N GLN A 338 3.24 -26.85 -14.39
CA GLN A 338 3.86 -28.12 -14.00
C GLN A 338 5.30 -28.12 -14.50
N GLY A 339 6.23 -28.51 -13.64
CA GLY A 339 7.67 -28.39 -13.94
C GLY A 339 8.03 -29.06 -15.24
N ASP A 340 8.88 -28.42 -16.02
CA ASP A 340 9.47 -29.01 -17.20
C ASP A 340 10.24 -30.28 -16.78
N LEU A 341 9.81 -31.44 -17.29
CA LEU A 341 10.44 -32.74 -17.06
C LEU A 341 11.90 -32.76 -17.56
N PHE A 342 12.23 -31.87 -18.49
CA PHE A 342 13.56 -31.70 -19.10
C PHE A 342 14.30 -30.47 -18.55
N ALA A 343 13.87 -29.92 -17.43
CA ALA A 343 14.56 -28.77 -16.83
C ALA A 343 16.03 -29.07 -16.56
N ALA A 344 16.89 -28.13 -16.93
CA ALA A 344 18.33 -28.28 -16.74
C ALA A 344 18.66 -28.58 -15.26
N PRO A 345 19.66 -29.42 -14.94
CA PRO A 345 20.02 -29.78 -13.57
C PRO A 345 20.26 -28.57 -12.65
N GLU A 346 20.78 -27.49 -13.20
CA GLU A 346 21.00 -26.23 -12.48
C GLU A 346 19.68 -25.58 -12.01
N THR A 347 18.66 -25.58 -12.85
CA THR A 347 17.32 -25.08 -12.51
C THR A 347 16.70 -25.89 -11.36
N ALA A 348 16.83 -27.23 -11.43
CA ALA A 348 16.33 -28.09 -10.35
C ALA A 348 17.06 -27.82 -9.01
N ARG A 349 18.38 -27.61 -9.05
CA ARG A 349 19.20 -27.27 -7.87
C ARG A 349 18.78 -25.92 -7.28
N ASN A 350 18.61 -24.88 -8.13
CA ASN A 350 18.22 -23.54 -7.68
C ASN A 350 16.83 -23.55 -7.02
N ARG A 351 15.87 -24.27 -7.60
CA ARG A 351 14.52 -24.43 -7.02
C ARG A 351 14.53 -25.13 -5.66
N ARG A 352 15.36 -26.18 -5.50
CA ARG A 352 15.54 -26.85 -4.19
C ARG A 352 16.15 -25.91 -3.17
N LEU A 353 17.15 -25.13 -3.56
CA LEU A 353 17.77 -24.14 -2.70
C LEU A 353 16.78 -23.07 -2.24
N ASP A 354 16.03 -22.50 -3.20
CA ASP A 354 15.02 -21.48 -2.87
C ASP A 354 13.93 -22.03 -1.94
N ALA A 355 13.46 -23.27 -2.17
CA ALA A 355 12.49 -23.94 -1.32
C ALA A 355 13.02 -24.17 0.11
N ALA A 356 14.28 -24.64 0.26
CA ALA A 356 14.91 -24.84 1.55
C ALA A 356 15.08 -23.51 2.32
N VAL A 357 15.47 -22.44 1.63
CA VAL A 357 15.55 -21.08 2.22
C VAL A 357 14.21 -20.62 2.72
N ASP A 358 13.15 -20.78 1.90
CA ASP A 358 11.79 -20.37 2.26
C ASP A 358 11.27 -21.18 3.48
N GLU A 359 11.55 -22.49 3.54
CA GLU A 359 11.18 -23.33 4.67
C GLU A 359 11.87 -22.91 5.97
N ILE A 360 13.19 -22.69 5.91
CA ILE A 360 13.95 -22.24 7.11
C ILE A 360 13.41 -20.89 7.59
N ARG A 361 13.17 -19.95 6.68
CA ARG A 361 12.61 -18.63 7.04
C ARG A 361 11.19 -18.72 7.58
N GLY A 362 10.39 -19.63 7.06
CA GLY A 362 9.03 -19.88 7.56
C GLY A 362 9.03 -20.40 9.02
N ARG A 363 10.03 -21.21 9.39
CA ARG A 363 10.17 -21.78 10.76
C ARG A 363 10.86 -20.84 11.75
N PHE A 364 11.90 -20.12 11.31
CA PHE A 364 12.81 -19.39 12.21
C PHE A 364 12.81 -17.86 11.97
N GLY A 365 11.98 -17.37 11.04
CA GLY A 365 11.90 -15.95 10.70
C GLY A 365 12.87 -15.54 9.58
N ASN A 366 12.58 -14.39 8.97
CA ASN A 366 13.29 -13.91 7.76
C ASN A 366 14.77 -13.57 7.96
N VAL A 367 15.21 -13.39 9.21
CA VAL A 367 16.60 -13.07 9.56
C VAL A 367 17.46 -14.31 9.81
N ALA A 368 16.85 -15.49 9.92
CA ALA A 368 17.55 -16.73 10.23
C ALA A 368 18.56 -17.15 9.16
N LEU A 369 18.36 -16.71 7.92
CA LEU A 369 19.23 -17.06 6.81
C LEU A 369 19.42 -15.85 5.86
N THR A 370 20.68 -15.41 5.73
CA THR A 370 21.09 -14.28 4.91
C THR A 370 22.03 -14.77 3.79
N ARG A 371 21.88 -14.25 2.59
CA ARG A 371 22.79 -14.58 1.48
C ARG A 371 24.20 -14.01 1.75
N ALA A 372 25.25 -14.73 1.36
CA ALA A 372 26.64 -14.29 1.54
C ALA A 372 26.93 -12.91 0.90
N SER A 373 26.28 -12.60 -0.22
CA SER A 373 26.36 -11.27 -0.86
C SER A 373 25.81 -10.11 -0.02
N SER A 374 25.10 -10.41 1.05
CA SER A 374 24.53 -9.45 1.99
C SER A 374 25.30 -9.39 3.33
N LEU A 375 26.38 -10.15 3.48
CA LEU A 375 27.25 -10.14 4.66
C LEU A 375 28.10 -8.87 4.62
N GLY A 376 27.75 -7.90 5.38
CA GLY A 376 28.39 -6.58 5.48
C GLY A 376 27.49 -5.58 6.17
N LYS A 377 26.22 -5.91 6.39
CA LYS A 377 25.33 -5.17 7.28
C LYS A 377 25.43 -5.72 8.70
N PRO A 378 25.53 -4.85 9.72
CA PRO A 378 25.24 -5.29 11.08
C PRO A 378 23.83 -5.86 11.10
N SER A 379 23.65 -7.08 11.62
CA SER A 379 22.32 -7.63 11.92
C SER A 379 21.53 -6.59 12.71
N PRO A 380 20.24 -6.34 12.39
CA PRO A 380 19.40 -5.57 13.29
C PRO A 380 19.43 -6.28 14.65
N ALA A 381 19.79 -5.55 15.70
CA ALA A 381 19.82 -6.08 17.06
C ALA A 381 18.48 -6.76 17.36
N LEU A 382 18.52 -8.01 17.78
CA LEU A 382 17.34 -8.71 18.26
C LEU A 382 16.73 -7.88 19.40
N PRO A 383 15.42 -7.63 19.43
CA PRO A 383 14.78 -7.02 20.58
C PRO A 383 14.84 -8.04 21.73
N GLY A 384 15.78 -7.88 22.64
CA GLY A 384 15.91 -8.79 23.78
C GLY A 384 17.20 -8.76 24.59
N ASP A 385 18.18 -7.93 24.27
CA ASP A 385 19.42 -7.92 25.09
C ASP A 385 19.60 -6.59 25.84
N LEU A 386 18.71 -6.33 26.80
CA LEU A 386 18.83 -5.28 27.83
C LEU A 386 19.00 -5.90 29.24
N SER A 387 19.75 -6.97 29.35
CA SER A 387 20.09 -7.50 30.67
C SER A 387 21.56 -7.89 30.78
N ARG A 388 22.45 -6.93 30.82
CA ARG A 388 23.74 -6.98 31.50
C ARG A 388 24.20 -5.57 31.83
N LYS A 389 23.55 -4.90 32.78
CA LYS A 389 24.26 -3.90 33.58
C LYS A 389 25.16 -4.65 34.55
N ARG A 390 26.43 -4.48 34.33
CA ARG A 390 27.48 -4.96 35.20
C ARG A 390 27.41 -4.28 36.58
N GLU A 391 27.38 -5.09 37.58
CA GLU A 391 27.97 -4.75 38.88
C GLU A 391 29.47 -4.53 38.71
N ARG A 392 29.93 -3.35 39.01
CA ARG A 392 31.15 -3.01 39.77
C ARG A 392 31.16 -1.51 40.02
#